data_4df982d88db50719600432b2b3fe7db6
#
_entry.id   4df982d88db50719600432b2b3fe7db6
#
_cell.length_a   1.000
_cell.length_b   1.000
_cell.length_c   1.000
_cell.angle_alpha   90.00
_cell.angle_beta   90.00
_cell.angle_gamma   90.00
#
_symmetry.space_group_name_H-M   'P 1'
#
loop_
_entity.id
_entity.type
_entity.pdbx_description
1 polymer ?
#
loop_
_entity_poly.entity_id
_entity_poly.type
_entity_poly.pdbx_seq_one_letter_code
_entity_poly.pdbx_strand_id
1 'polypeptide(L)' 'LDAQTAAQVPGDDPDALYRDRENLASAKRAVEIWAARLAANPKDFDSAYKLAQARYWLGTNGLPEPERKAVLEA' A
#
# COMPACT_ATOMS: atom_id res chain seq x y z
N LEU A 1 1.17 -16.36 20.36
CA LEU A 1 1.05 -16.10 19.74
C LEU A 1 0.78 -15.76 19.12
N ASP A 2 0.83 -15.51 19.16
CA ASP A 2 0.62 -15.13 18.41
C ASP A 2 0.55 -14.89 17.54
N ALA A 3 0.90 -14.74 17.73
CA ALA A 3 1.01 -14.42 16.79
C ALA A 3 0.68 -14.55 15.94
N GLN A 4 0.69 -14.78 16.21
CA GLN A 4 0.42 -14.86 15.38
C GLN A 4 -0.39 -14.50 14.88
N THR A 5 -0.85 -14.48 15.31
CA THR A 5 -1.56 -13.97 14.82
C THR A 5 -1.55 -13.23 14.12
N ALA A 6 -1.05 -12.88 14.42
CA ALA A 6 -0.73 -12.03 13.76
C ALA A 6 -0.30 -12.26 12.67
N ALA A 7 0.10 -13.08 12.77
CA ALA A 7 0.53 -13.29 11.75
C ALA A 7 -0.18 -13.13 10.88
N GLN A 8 -0.66 -13.55 11.39
CA GLN A 8 -1.48 -13.31 10.77
C GLN A 8 -1.46 -12.06 10.39
N VAL A 9 -0.72 -11.41 10.96
CA VAL A 9 -0.67 -10.23 10.49
C VAL A 9 -0.36 -10.29 9.18
N PRO A 10 -1.16 -9.76 8.43
CA PRO A 10 -0.92 -9.73 7.07
C PRO A 10 0.07 -8.67 6.76
N GLY A 11 1.04 -8.55 7.58
CA GLY A 11 2.02 -7.53 7.38
C GLY A 11 2.66 -7.57 6.03
N ASP A 12 2.63 -8.75 5.39
CA ASP A 12 3.25 -8.88 4.08
C ASP A 12 2.25 -9.20 2.98
N ASP A 13 0.96 -9.10 3.26
CA ASP A 13 -0.06 -9.29 2.24
C ASP A 13 -0.65 -7.92 1.86
N PRO A 14 -0.21 -7.34 0.74
CA PRO A 14 -0.66 -5.99 0.41
C PRO A 14 -2.15 -5.90 0.13
N ASP A 15 -2.77 -6.98 -0.36
CA ASP A 15 -4.21 -6.93 -0.58
C ASP A 15 -4.97 -6.81 0.73
N ALA A 16 -4.56 -7.56 1.75
CA ALA A 16 -5.17 -7.46 3.06
C ALA A 16 -4.92 -6.10 3.69
N LEU A 17 -3.70 -5.61 3.55
CA LEU A 17 -3.35 -4.29 4.06
C LEU A 17 -4.19 -3.20 3.38
N TYR A 18 -4.40 -3.32 2.09
CA TYR A 18 -5.19 -2.32 1.37
C TYR A 18 -6.67 -2.39 1.77
N ARG A 19 -7.18 -3.57 2.09
CA ARG A 19 -8.55 -3.66 2.62
C ARG A 19 -8.68 -2.95 3.96
N ASP A 20 -7.58 -2.84 4.71
CA ASP A 20 -7.53 -2.16 5.99
C ASP A 20 -7.02 -0.72 5.82
N ARG A 21 -7.22 -0.12 4.65
CA ARG A 21 -6.58 1.14 4.30
C ARG A 21 -7.03 2.35 5.11
N GLU A 22 -8.14 2.25 5.81
CA GLU A 22 -8.52 3.33 6.71
C GLU A 22 -7.52 3.47 7.85
N ASN A 23 -6.77 2.41 8.12
CA ASN A 23 -5.58 2.51 8.95
C ASN A 23 -4.45 2.93 8.02
N LEU A 24 -4.02 4.17 8.11
CA LEU A 24 -3.04 4.70 7.16
C LEU A 24 -1.73 3.91 7.13
N ALA A 25 -1.32 3.36 8.28
CA ALA A 25 -0.11 2.56 8.31
C ALA A 25 -0.25 1.33 7.40
N SER A 26 -1.44 0.72 7.39
CA SER A 26 -1.70 -0.43 6.52
C SER A 26 -1.67 -0.03 5.06
N ALA A 27 -2.31 1.08 4.72
CA ALA A 27 -2.32 1.55 3.33
C ALA A 27 -0.91 1.89 2.85
N LYS A 28 -0.12 2.55 3.69
CA LYS A 28 1.25 2.91 3.32
C LYS A 28 2.11 1.67 3.14
N ARG A 29 1.91 0.68 4.00
CA ARG A 29 2.66 -0.57 3.87
C ARG A 29 2.33 -1.30 2.57
N ALA A 30 1.05 -1.31 2.20
CA ALA A 30 0.65 -1.92 0.93
C ALA A 30 1.37 -1.27 -0.24
N VAL A 31 1.44 0.07 -0.23
CA VAL A 31 2.16 0.80 -1.28
C VAL A 31 3.62 0.38 -1.33
N GLU A 32 4.27 0.28 -0.16
CA GLU A 32 5.67 -0.13 -0.11
C GLU A 32 5.88 -1.51 -0.73
N ILE A 33 4.99 -2.44 -0.42
CA ILE A 33 5.13 -3.80 -0.91
C ILE A 33 4.93 -3.86 -2.42
N TRP A 34 3.88 -3.20 -2.93
CA TRP A 34 3.64 -3.20 -4.37
C TRP A 34 4.76 -2.49 -5.12
N ALA A 35 5.27 -1.38 -4.55
CA ALA A 35 6.38 -0.67 -5.17
C ALA A 35 7.63 -1.55 -5.24
N ALA A 36 7.90 -2.31 -4.18
CA ALA A 36 9.05 -3.20 -4.16
C ALA A 36 8.90 -4.33 -5.16
N ARG A 37 7.69 -4.89 -5.28
CA ARG A 37 7.45 -5.95 -6.26
C ARG A 37 7.63 -5.44 -7.69
N LEU A 38 7.14 -4.24 -7.95
CA LEU A 38 7.26 -3.65 -9.28
C LEU A 38 8.72 -3.33 -9.60
N ALA A 39 9.47 -2.85 -8.61
CA ALA A 39 10.89 -2.59 -8.81
C ALA A 39 11.65 -3.86 -9.12
N ALA A 40 11.28 -4.97 -8.47
CA ALA A 40 11.93 -6.25 -8.71
C ALA A 40 11.51 -6.85 -10.05
N ASN A 41 10.30 -6.56 -10.50
CA ASN A 41 9.79 -7.09 -11.76
C ASN A 41 8.93 -6.02 -12.44
N PRO A 42 9.53 -5.24 -13.36
CA PRO A 42 8.78 -4.16 -14.01
C PRO A 42 7.58 -4.63 -14.84
N LYS A 43 7.48 -5.94 -15.09
CA LYS A 43 6.34 -6.49 -15.82
C LYS A 43 5.25 -7.03 -14.90
N ASP A 44 5.37 -6.78 -13.61
CA ASP A 44 4.34 -7.15 -12.65
C ASP A 44 3.20 -6.13 -12.77
N PHE A 45 2.37 -6.33 -13.79
CA PHE A 45 1.32 -5.36 -14.09
C PHE A 45 0.24 -5.31 -13.02
N ASP A 46 0.03 -6.43 -12.31
CA ASP A 46 -0.91 -6.44 -11.21
C ASP A 46 -0.46 -5.50 -10.10
N SER A 47 0.82 -5.57 -9.74
CA SER A 47 1.36 -4.66 -8.73
C SER A 47 1.35 -3.22 -9.21
N ALA A 48 1.61 -2.99 -10.49
CA ALA A 48 1.59 -1.64 -11.03
C ALA A 48 0.19 -1.03 -10.93
N TYR A 49 -0.83 -1.80 -11.28
CA TYR A 49 -2.20 -1.33 -11.19
C TYR A 49 -2.60 -1.04 -9.75
N LYS A 50 -2.29 -1.97 -8.86
CA LYS A 50 -2.68 -1.83 -7.45
C LYS A 50 -1.91 -0.70 -6.78
N LEU A 51 -0.65 -0.51 -7.15
CA LEU A 51 0.15 0.58 -6.63
C LEU A 51 -0.46 1.93 -7.02
N ALA A 52 -0.85 2.08 -8.28
CA ALA A 52 -1.47 3.31 -8.73
C ALA A 52 -2.78 3.57 -8.01
N GLN A 53 -3.58 2.52 -7.83
CA GLN A 53 -4.85 2.63 -7.14
C GLN A 53 -4.65 3.05 -5.68
N ALA A 54 -3.68 2.43 -5.00
CA ALA A 54 -3.42 2.74 -3.61
C ALA A 54 -2.88 4.15 -3.43
N ARG A 55 -2.00 4.59 -4.33
CA ARG A 55 -1.49 5.95 -4.28
C ARG A 55 -2.61 6.96 -4.50
N TYR A 56 -3.49 6.67 -5.43
CA TYR A 56 -4.62 7.56 -5.68
C TYR A 56 -5.51 7.67 -4.44
N TRP A 57 -5.80 6.53 -3.81
CA TRP A 57 -6.63 6.54 -2.60
C TRP A 57 -5.98 7.33 -1.48
N LEU A 58 -4.69 7.11 -1.24
CA LEU A 58 -3.96 7.85 -0.22
C LEU A 58 -3.96 9.34 -0.51
N GLY A 59 -3.77 9.71 -1.78
CA GLY A 59 -3.73 11.11 -2.15
C GLY A 59 -5.07 11.81 -2.02
N THR A 60 -6.16 11.07 -2.17
CA THR A 60 -7.49 11.69 -2.15
C THR A 60 -8.22 11.53 -0.82
N ASN A 61 -7.85 10.53 -0.01
CA ASN A 61 -8.62 10.20 1.19
C ASN A 61 -7.81 10.11 2.46
N GLY A 62 -6.54 9.82 2.37
CA GLY A 62 -5.80 9.38 3.53
C GLY A 62 -4.72 10.30 4.05
N LEU A 63 -4.21 11.21 3.25
CA LEU A 63 -3.04 11.99 3.64
C LEU A 63 -3.34 13.47 3.72
N PRO A 64 -2.73 14.17 4.70
CA PRO A 64 -2.84 15.62 4.74
C PRO A 64 -1.91 16.24 3.71
N GLU A 65 -2.14 17.53 3.42
CA GLU A 65 -1.17 18.31 2.68
C GLU A 65 0.05 18.44 3.55
N PRO A 66 1.25 18.46 3.05
CA PRO A 66 1.62 18.30 1.63
C PRO A 66 1.89 16.87 1.23
N GLU A 67 1.74 15.90 2.16
CA GLU A 67 2.00 14.50 1.84
C GLU A 67 1.13 14.01 0.70
N ARG A 68 -0.14 14.45 0.69
CA ARG A 68 -1.06 14.05 -0.36
C ARG A 68 -0.54 14.50 -1.73
N LYS A 69 -0.07 15.75 -1.81
CA LYS A 69 0.45 16.27 -3.06
C LYS A 69 1.65 15.47 -3.54
N ALA A 70 2.54 15.12 -2.61
CA ALA A 70 3.73 14.36 -2.98
C ALA A 70 3.37 13.01 -3.55
N VAL A 71 2.38 12.33 -2.97
CA VAL A 71 1.95 11.02 -3.45
C VAL A 71 1.33 11.13 -4.83
N LEU A 72 0.48 12.13 -5.04
CA LEU A 72 -0.22 12.28 -6.32
C LEU A 72 0.73 12.67 -7.44
N GLU A 73 1.82 13.34 -7.11
CA GLU A 73 2.79 13.75 -8.11
C GLU A 73 3.86 12.70 -8.38
N ALA A 74 3.92 11.66 -7.56
CA ALA A 74 4.91 10.60 -7.76
C ALA A 74 4.58 9.72 -8.98
#